data_f80666eade5a7bbfe271cedff2cecc5a
#
_entry.id   f80666eade5a7bbfe271cedff2cecc5a
#
_cell.length_a   1.000
_cell.length_b   1.000
_cell.length_c   1.000
_cell.angle_alpha   90.00
_cell.angle_beta   90.00
_cell.angle_gamma   90.00
#
_symmetry.space_group_name_H-M   'P 1'
#
loop_
_entity.id
_entity.type
_entity.pdbx_description
1 polymer ?
#
loop_
_entity_poly.entity_id
_entity_poly.type
_entity_poly.pdbx_seq_one_letter_code
_entity_poly.pdbx_strand_id
1 'polypeptide(L)'
;MPKAIQISEFGGPEVLRLVDVDVGEPEWGAHLADELERIVALHGDTTIAAVIVEPMAGSTAVLPAPKGYLQRLRAICDKYGILLIFDEVITGFGRLGHAFAAERYGVVPDMITFAKGVTSGSVPMGGVIVKSGIHDAFMHGPEHVVEFFHGYTYSAHPLACAAGLAALDLYRDEDLFARAKKLEPLWFDAAMTLKGVPRVLDIRCVGLTAGIDLASRPDGVGKRGYEAMERGFHDQGIMFRIVGDSIAVTPPLIVSESQIGEIFDKVGKVIKALA
;
A
#
# COMPACT_ATOMS: atom_id res chain seq x y z
N MET A 1 22.54 -11.85 -9.80
CA MET A 1 22.69 -10.76 -8.81
C MET A 1 22.55 -9.43 -9.52
N PRO A 2 21.91 -8.44 -8.94
CA PRO A 2 21.85 -7.11 -9.51
C PRO A 2 23.26 -6.51 -9.58
N LYS A 3 23.48 -5.62 -10.55
CA LYS A 3 24.79 -5.01 -10.78
C LYS A 3 24.72 -3.52 -10.51
N ALA A 4 25.75 -2.99 -9.89
CA ALA A 4 25.94 -1.57 -9.66
C ALA A 4 27.30 -1.09 -10.17
N ILE A 5 27.40 0.19 -10.46
CA ILE A 5 28.69 0.81 -10.73
C ILE A 5 29.27 1.28 -9.40
N GLN A 6 30.41 0.75 -9.03
CA GLN A 6 31.14 1.14 -7.82
C GLN A 6 32.37 1.99 -8.18
N ILE A 7 32.58 3.03 -7.38
CA ILE A 7 33.77 3.87 -7.43
C ILE A 7 34.52 3.68 -6.12
N SER A 8 35.77 3.24 -6.18
CA SER A 8 36.64 3.03 -5.01
C SER A 8 37.64 4.16 -4.79
N GLU A 9 37.83 5.01 -5.78
CA GLU A 9 38.77 6.15 -5.75
C GLU A 9 38.29 7.24 -6.72
N PHE A 10 38.79 8.46 -6.55
CA PHE A 10 38.52 9.54 -7.50
C PHE A 10 39.36 9.34 -8.77
N GLY A 11 38.73 9.40 -9.95
CA GLY A 11 39.40 9.22 -11.25
C GLY A 11 38.43 9.45 -12.41
N GLY A 12 38.90 9.16 -13.62
CA GLY A 12 38.10 9.18 -14.83
C GLY A 12 37.22 7.93 -14.98
N PRO A 13 36.71 7.66 -16.18
CA PRO A 13 35.83 6.48 -16.43
C PRO A 13 36.47 5.14 -16.08
N GLU A 14 37.79 5.05 -16.03
CA GLU A 14 38.57 3.85 -15.74
C GLU A 14 38.36 3.33 -14.30
N VAL A 15 37.93 4.19 -13.36
CA VAL A 15 37.66 3.79 -11.97
C VAL A 15 36.24 3.24 -11.77
N LEU A 16 35.39 3.33 -12.79
CA LEU A 16 34.03 2.81 -12.77
C LEU A 16 34.07 1.28 -12.93
N ARG A 17 33.68 0.55 -11.91
CA ARG A 17 33.59 -0.90 -11.95
C ARG A 17 32.17 -1.37 -11.85
N LEU A 18 31.76 -2.22 -12.80
CA LEU A 18 30.50 -2.95 -12.71
C LEU A 18 30.69 -4.14 -11.77
N VAL A 19 30.08 -4.06 -10.60
CA VAL A 19 30.18 -5.10 -9.57
C VAL A 19 28.82 -5.74 -9.33
N ASP A 20 28.84 -7.01 -8.94
CA ASP A 20 27.65 -7.65 -8.40
C ASP A 20 27.45 -7.13 -6.97
N VAL A 21 26.26 -6.62 -6.68
CA VAL A 21 25.89 -6.16 -5.35
C VAL A 21 24.86 -7.12 -4.76
N ASP A 22 25.11 -7.49 -3.52
CA ASP A 22 24.07 -8.09 -2.71
C ASP A 22 23.15 -6.95 -2.25
N VAL A 23 22.04 -6.78 -2.93
CA VAL A 23 20.93 -5.93 -2.47
C VAL A 23 20.13 -6.71 -1.45
N GLY A 24 20.72 -7.20 -0.39
CA GLY A 24 20.06 -7.95 0.67
C GLY A 24 18.55 -7.68 0.76
N GLU A 25 17.82 -8.50 1.45
CA GLU A 25 16.40 -8.21 1.70
C GLU A 25 16.26 -6.79 2.26
N PRO A 26 15.15 -6.04 2.00
CA PRO A 26 15.02 -4.61 2.32
C PRO A 26 14.93 -4.35 3.84
N GLU A 27 15.94 -4.80 4.58
CA GLU A 27 16.19 -4.33 5.95
C GLU A 27 16.58 -2.84 5.98
N TRP A 28 16.67 -2.21 4.82
CA TRP A 28 17.26 -0.90 4.57
C TRP A 28 16.23 0.22 4.38
N GLY A 29 15.01 0.00 4.82
CA GLY A 29 13.97 1.02 4.67
C GLY A 29 14.24 2.32 5.44
N ALA A 30 14.96 2.24 6.56
CA ALA A 30 15.20 3.42 7.39
C ALA A 30 15.95 4.53 6.64
N HIS A 31 16.99 4.20 5.85
CA HIS A 31 17.75 5.21 5.10
C HIS A 31 16.95 5.89 3.98
N LEU A 32 15.91 5.23 3.44
CA LEU A 32 15.03 5.84 2.46
C LEU A 32 14.17 6.95 3.08
N ALA A 33 13.83 6.80 4.36
CA ALA A 33 13.12 7.85 5.11
C ALA A 33 14.02 9.05 5.43
N ASP A 34 15.35 8.89 5.44
CA ASP A 34 16.29 9.99 5.70
C ASP A 34 16.24 11.08 4.61
N GLU A 35 15.64 10.79 3.45
CA GLU A 35 15.37 11.82 2.44
C GLU A 35 14.46 12.93 2.99
N LEU A 36 13.56 12.61 3.91
CA LEU A 36 12.75 13.61 4.59
C LEU A 36 13.64 14.59 5.40
N GLU A 37 14.70 14.12 6.05
CA GLU A 37 15.62 15.03 6.76
C GLU A 37 16.33 16.00 5.79
N ARG A 38 16.67 15.56 4.58
CA ARG A 38 17.24 16.44 3.55
C ARG A 38 16.23 17.48 3.08
N ILE A 39 14.97 17.08 2.91
CA ILE A 39 13.87 17.99 2.56
C ILE A 39 13.67 19.02 3.67
N VAL A 40 13.68 18.60 4.94
CA VAL A 40 13.59 19.50 6.10
C VAL A 40 14.79 20.47 6.14
N ALA A 41 16.00 19.98 5.90
CA ALA A 41 17.19 20.83 5.87
C ALA A 41 17.16 21.86 4.74
N LEU A 42 16.53 21.53 3.60
CA LEU A 42 16.42 22.42 2.45
C LEU A 42 15.33 23.48 2.63
N HIS A 43 14.18 23.10 3.16
CA HIS A 43 12.99 23.96 3.21
C HIS A 43 12.73 24.58 4.59
N GLY A 44 13.33 24.06 5.66
CA GLY A 44 13.06 24.42 7.04
C GLY A 44 11.86 23.63 7.62
N ASP A 45 11.96 23.24 8.87
CA ASP A 45 10.95 22.46 9.59
C ASP A 45 9.61 23.20 9.73
N THR A 46 9.67 24.53 9.89
CA THR A 46 8.47 25.38 10.04
C THR A 46 7.64 25.52 8.77
N THR A 47 8.17 25.08 7.62
CA THR A 47 7.45 25.15 6.33
C THR A 47 6.76 23.85 5.94
N ILE A 48 7.00 22.76 6.69
CA ILE A 48 6.44 21.45 6.41
C ILE A 48 5.42 21.10 7.50
N ALA A 49 4.14 21.13 7.13
CA ALA A 49 3.06 20.85 8.08
C ALA A 49 2.89 19.34 8.35
N ALA A 50 2.98 18.53 7.32
CA ALA A 50 2.72 17.10 7.43
C ALA A 50 3.44 16.29 6.33
N VAL A 51 3.62 15.01 6.62
CA VAL A 51 3.99 13.95 5.66
C VAL A 51 2.83 12.99 5.55
N ILE A 52 2.35 12.72 4.34
CA ILE A 52 1.34 11.70 4.06
C ILE A 52 1.98 10.54 3.32
N VAL A 53 1.71 9.31 3.77
CA VAL A 53 2.26 8.09 3.17
C VAL A 53 1.24 6.96 3.22
N GLU A 54 1.14 6.18 2.14
CA GLU A 54 0.47 4.87 2.20
C GLU A 54 1.41 3.87 2.90
N PRO A 55 1.02 3.19 4.00
CA PRO A 55 1.85 2.16 4.64
C PRO A 55 2.21 1.00 3.70
N MET A 56 1.37 0.76 2.72
CA MET A 56 1.61 -0.02 1.53
C MET A 56 1.01 0.74 0.35
N ALA A 57 1.83 1.14 -0.60
CA ALA A 57 1.33 1.83 -1.78
C ALA A 57 0.58 0.84 -2.69
N GLY A 58 -0.75 0.83 -2.54
CA GLY A 58 -1.62 -0.16 -3.17
C GLY A 58 -1.87 0.12 -4.64
N SER A 59 -2.11 1.38 -4.99
CA SER A 59 -2.42 1.81 -6.37
C SER A 59 -1.26 1.63 -7.34
N THR A 60 -0.05 1.53 -6.84
CA THR A 60 1.19 1.34 -7.61
C THR A 60 1.60 -0.13 -7.76
N ALA A 61 0.63 -1.04 -7.71
CA ALA A 61 0.82 -2.49 -7.80
C ALA A 61 1.52 -3.10 -6.56
N VAL A 62 1.02 -2.74 -5.38
CA VAL A 62 1.42 -3.35 -4.10
C VAL A 62 2.92 -3.16 -3.82
N LEU A 63 3.28 -1.98 -3.33
CA LEU A 63 4.61 -1.70 -2.82
C LEU A 63 4.58 -1.63 -1.28
N PRO A 64 4.92 -2.71 -0.57
CA PRO A 64 5.01 -2.69 0.88
C PRO A 64 6.11 -1.74 1.35
N ALA A 65 5.87 -1.05 2.46
CA ALA A 65 6.92 -0.26 3.09
C ALA A 65 8.10 -1.16 3.51
N PRO A 66 9.34 -0.82 3.14
CA PRO A 66 10.51 -1.57 3.59
C PRO A 66 10.65 -1.53 5.11
N LYS A 67 11.27 -2.55 5.68
CA LYS A 67 11.46 -2.67 7.13
C LYS A 67 12.18 -1.43 7.71
N GLY A 68 11.59 -0.85 8.75
CA GLY A 68 12.12 0.34 9.42
C GLY A 68 11.80 1.68 8.78
N TYR A 69 11.25 1.71 7.55
CA TYR A 69 10.91 2.95 6.85
C TYR A 69 9.86 3.79 7.59
N LEU A 70 8.73 3.20 7.94
CA LEU A 70 7.63 3.90 8.62
C LEU A 70 8.02 4.33 10.03
N GLN A 71 8.78 3.50 10.76
CA GLN A 71 9.30 3.83 12.08
C GLN A 71 10.27 5.04 12.00
N ARG A 72 11.11 5.06 10.98
CA ARG A 72 12.05 6.16 10.76
C ARG A 72 11.33 7.45 10.37
N LEU A 73 10.31 7.38 9.50
CA LEU A 73 9.44 8.53 9.19
C LEU A 73 8.81 9.10 10.46
N ARG A 74 8.26 8.25 11.34
CA ARG A 74 7.68 8.68 12.61
C ARG A 74 8.72 9.41 13.47
N ALA A 75 9.90 8.85 13.59
CA ALA A 75 10.97 9.46 14.40
C ALA A 75 11.41 10.83 13.85
N ILE A 76 11.49 10.97 12.53
CA ILE A 76 11.81 12.26 11.89
C ILE A 76 10.68 13.26 12.12
N CYS A 77 9.44 12.86 11.91
CA CYS A 77 8.28 13.71 12.14
C CYS A 77 8.21 14.19 13.61
N ASP A 78 8.46 13.31 14.57
CA ASP A 78 8.52 13.66 16.00
C ASP A 78 9.65 14.65 16.29
N LYS A 79 10.83 14.46 15.69
CA LYS A 79 12.00 15.33 15.87
C LYS A 79 11.73 16.76 15.43
N TYR A 80 10.98 16.95 14.35
CA TYR A 80 10.78 18.26 13.73
C TYR A 80 9.37 18.83 13.95
N GLY A 81 8.51 18.18 14.71
CA GLY A 81 7.13 18.62 14.96
C GLY A 81 6.23 18.55 13.71
N ILE A 82 6.56 17.69 12.75
CA ILE A 82 5.81 17.46 11.51
C ILE A 82 4.75 16.39 11.76
N LEU A 83 3.53 16.60 11.29
CA LEU A 83 2.47 15.59 11.41
C LEU A 83 2.72 14.41 10.46
N LEU A 84 2.50 13.19 10.93
CA LEU A 84 2.52 11.99 10.10
C LEU A 84 1.08 11.53 9.83
N ILE A 85 0.74 11.42 8.56
CA ILE A 85 -0.57 10.97 8.10
C ILE A 85 -0.41 9.64 7.38
N PHE A 86 -1.14 8.61 7.81
CA PHE A 86 -1.24 7.37 7.06
C PHE A 86 -2.47 7.41 6.15
N ASP A 87 -2.24 7.25 4.84
CA ASP A 87 -3.31 6.98 3.90
C ASP A 87 -3.64 5.47 3.93
N GLU A 88 -4.66 5.14 4.69
CA GLU A 88 -5.13 3.76 4.85
C GLU A 88 -6.40 3.47 4.04
N VAL A 89 -6.62 4.21 2.99
CA VAL A 89 -7.76 4.00 2.08
C VAL A 89 -7.78 2.59 1.47
N ILE A 90 -6.61 1.99 1.25
CA ILE A 90 -6.48 0.60 0.76
C ILE A 90 -6.14 -0.37 1.89
N THR A 91 -5.27 0.02 2.81
CA THR A 91 -4.72 -0.87 3.83
C THR A 91 -5.64 -1.08 5.02
N GLY A 92 -6.56 -0.16 5.29
CA GLY A 92 -7.51 -0.26 6.38
C GLY A 92 -8.56 -1.37 6.20
N PHE A 93 -9.27 -1.65 7.27
CA PHE A 93 -10.38 -2.60 7.35
C PHE A 93 -10.00 -4.02 6.94
N GLY A 94 -8.90 -4.54 7.50
CA GLY A 94 -8.55 -5.96 7.43
C GLY A 94 -7.66 -6.36 6.26
N ARG A 95 -7.37 -5.47 5.30
CA ARG A 95 -6.58 -5.82 4.11
C ARG A 95 -5.22 -6.43 4.44
N LEU A 96 -4.56 -5.94 5.49
CA LEU A 96 -3.28 -6.45 5.97
C LEU A 96 -3.41 -7.32 7.24
N GLY A 97 -4.60 -7.89 7.50
CA GLY A 97 -4.85 -8.74 8.67
C GLY A 97 -5.00 -8.01 10.00
N HIS A 98 -5.16 -6.69 9.97
CA HIS A 98 -5.39 -5.81 11.13
C HIS A 98 -6.44 -4.76 10.76
N ALA A 99 -7.04 -4.09 11.74
CA ALA A 99 -8.00 -3.03 11.47
C ALA A 99 -7.35 -1.94 10.60
N PHE A 100 -6.14 -1.54 10.96
CA PHE A 100 -5.32 -0.60 10.19
C PHE A 100 -3.87 -1.10 10.07
N ALA A 101 -3.18 -0.69 9.01
CA ALA A 101 -1.76 -0.98 8.81
C ALA A 101 -0.89 -0.37 9.91
N ALA A 102 -1.31 0.72 10.53
CA ALA A 102 -0.69 1.31 11.71
C ALA A 102 -0.41 0.26 12.79
N GLU A 103 -1.38 -0.63 13.07
CA GLU A 103 -1.23 -1.73 14.03
C GLU A 103 -0.22 -2.77 13.54
N ARG A 104 -0.28 -3.15 12.25
CA ARG A 104 0.63 -4.14 11.66
C ARG A 104 2.08 -3.70 11.77
N TYR A 105 2.35 -2.42 11.49
CA TYR A 105 3.71 -1.89 11.48
C TYR A 105 4.17 -1.33 12.84
N GLY A 106 3.28 -1.28 13.84
CA GLY A 106 3.59 -0.74 15.16
C GLY A 106 3.94 0.74 15.13
N VAL A 107 3.33 1.52 14.25
CA VAL A 107 3.56 2.97 14.10
C VAL A 107 2.24 3.70 14.30
N VAL A 108 2.20 4.65 15.23
CA VAL A 108 1.01 5.48 15.47
C VAL A 108 1.17 6.81 14.72
N PRO A 109 0.43 7.02 13.63
CA PRO A 109 0.41 8.32 12.93
C PRO A 109 -0.40 9.35 13.73
N ASP A 110 -0.33 10.60 13.31
CA ASP A 110 -1.15 11.67 13.90
C ASP A 110 -2.55 11.70 13.31
N MET A 111 -2.68 11.26 12.05
CA MET A 111 -3.95 11.11 11.33
C MET A 111 -3.95 9.83 10.50
N ILE A 112 -5.16 9.29 10.32
CA ILE A 112 -5.41 8.18 9.38
C ILE A 112 -6.54 8.60 8.45
N THR A 113 -6.30 8.60 7.14
CA THR A 113 -7.37 8.72 6.16
C THR A 113 -7.87 7.34 5.78
N PHE A 114 -9.18 7.18 5.65
CA PHE A 114 -9.79 5.91 5.30
C PHE A 114 -10.98 6.06 4.34
N ALA A 115 -11.23 5.03 3.56
CA ALA A 115 -12.39 4.91 2.67
C ALA A 115 -12.63 3.42 2.33
N LYS A 116 -13.18 3.12 1.19
CA LYS A 116 -13.36 1.78 0.59
C LYS A 116 -13.88 0.73 1.56
N GLY A 117 -12.99 0.13 2.37
CA GLY A 117 -13.32 -0.91 3.33
C GLY A 117 -14.37 -0.49 4.36
N VAL A 118 -14.45 0.78 4.73
CA VAL A 118 -15.42 1.27 5.73
C VAL A 118 -16.87 0.90 5.41
N THR A 119 -17.23 0.78 4.13
CA THR A 119 -18.55 0.32 3.67
C THR A 119 -18.45 -0.95 2.82
N SER A 120 -17.29 -1.62 2.81
CA SER A 120 -17.01 -2.73 1.88
C SER A 120 -17.29 -2.37 0.39
N GLY A 121 -17.17 -1.08 0.05
CA GLY A 121 -17.41 -0.55 -1.31
C GLY A 121 -18.86 -0.45 -1.73
N SER A 122 -19.84 -0.74 -0.85
CA SER A 122 -21.26 -0.73 -1.18
C SER A 122 -21.84 0.68 -1.35
N VAL A 123 -21.32 1.65 -0.58
CA VAL A 123 -21.70 3.07 -0.64
C VAL A 123 -20.46 3.93 -0.52
N PRO A 124 -20.31 5.02 -1.30
CA PRO A 124 -19.19 5.95 -1.15
C PRO A 124 -19.17 6.56 0.26
N MET A 125 -18.07 6.34 0.97
CA MET A 125 -17.81 6.91 2.28
C MET A 125 -16.30 6.98 2.52
N GLY A 126 -15.88 7.97 3.27
CA GLY A 126 -14.52 8.10 3.77
C GLY A 126 -14.48 9.00 4.99
N GLY A 127 -13.35 9.05 5.64
CA GLY A 127 -13.16 9.88 6.82
C GLY A 127 -11.69 10.02 7.19
N VAL A 128 -11.46 10.80 8.23
CA VAL A 128 -10.15 11.02 8.84
C VAL A 128 -10.27 10.79 10.34
N ILE A 129 -9.41 9.95 10.87
CA ILE A 129 -9.21 9.80 12.31
C ILE A 129 -8.04 10.70 12.70
N VAL A 130 -8.18 11.48 13.74
CA VAL A 130 -7.14 12.40 14.21
C VAL A 130 -6.85 12.18 15.69
N LYS A 131 -5.62 12.45 16.14
CA LYS A 131 -5.29 12.48 17.56
C LYS A 131 -6.07 13.57 18.29
N SER A 132 -6.40 13.35 19.58
CA SER A 132 -7.16 14.30 20.38
C SER A 132 -6.53 15.70 20.40
N GLY A 133 -5.22 15.82 20.52
CA GLY A 133 -4.56 17.11 20.51
C GLY A 133 -4.77 17.94 19.24
N ILE A 134 -4.98 17.29 18.08
CA ILE A 134 -5.34 17.98 16.83
C ILE A 134 -6.80 18.45 16.91
N HIS A 135 -7.72 17.60 17.34
CA HIS A 135 -9.11 17.95 17.55
C HIS A 135 -9.22 19.13 18.54
N ASP A 136 -8.56 19.01 19.68
CA ASP A 136 -8.66 19.99 20.76
C ASP A 136 -8.16 21.37 20.33
N ALA A 137 -7.18 21.45 19.41
CA ALA A 137 -6.70 22.71 18.85
C ALA A 137 -7.80 23.50 18.12
N PHE A 138 -8.80 22.82 17.55
CA PHE A 138 -9.95 23.48 16.92
C PHE A 138 -11.03 23.92 17.92
N MET A 139 -11.02 23.35 19.12
CA MET A 139 -12.03 23.63 20.14
C MET A 139 -11.73 24.90 20.95
N HIS A 140 -10.63 25.59 20.66
CA HIS A 140 -10.24 26.83 21.28
C HIS A 140 -10.45 28.01 20.32
N GLY A 141 -11.39 28.89 20.66
CA GLY A 141 -11.69 30.06 19.83
C GLY A 141 -12.83 30.90 20.41
N PRO A 142 -13.23 31.99 19.77
CA PRO A 142 -14.37 32.79 20.18
C PRO A 142 -15.67 31.98 20.09
N GLU A 143 -16.54 32.08 21.10
CA GLU A 143 -17.81 31.32 21.19
C GLU A 143 -18.75 31.49 19.96
N HIS A 144 -18.60 32.57 19.21
CA HIS A 144 -19.45 32.85 18.04
C HIS A 144 -18.85 32.35 16.71
N VAL A 145 -17.70 31.67 16.74
CA VAL A 145 -17.04 31.13 15.55
C VAL A 145 -17.18 29.61 15.54
N VAL A 146 -17.49 29.04 14.37
CA VAL A 146 -17.51 27.59 14.17
C VAL A 146 -16.08 27.05 14.32
N GLU A 147 -15.89 26.05 15.16
CA GLU A 147 -14.60 25.49 15.55
C GLU A 147 -13.78 25.04 14.35
N PHE A 148 -14.44 24.41 13.39
CA PHE A 148 -13.82 23.97 12.14
C PHE A 148 -14.75 24.29 10.96
N PHE A 149 -14.52 25.45 10.32
CA PHE A 149 -15.33 25.87 9.19
C PHE A 149 -14.96 25.07 7.94
N HIS A 150 -15.71 23.99 7.69
CA HIS A 150 -15.58 23.14 6.52
C HIS A 150 -16.97 22.73 6.01
N GLY A 151 -17.11 22.63 4.66
CA GLY A 151 -18.44 22.46 4.04
C GLY A 151 -19.15 21.17 4.44
N TYR A 152 -18.52 20.02 4.33
CA TYR A 152 -19.02 18.68 4.72
C TYR A 152 -20.48 18.40 4.35
N THR A 153 -20.97 18.88 3.20
CA THR A 153 -22.37 18.83 2.81
C THR A 153 -22.95 17.42 2.86
N TYR A 154 -22.18 16.40 2.49
CA TYR A 154 -22.60 15.00 2.52
C TYR A 154 -22.08 14.21 3.72
N SER A 155 -21.41 14.84 4.66
CA SER A 155 -20.94 14.15 5.88
C SER A 155 -22.12 13.63 6.67
N ALA A 156 -21.93 12.49 7.34
CA ALA A 156 -22.96 11.77 8.08
C ALA A 156 -24.21 11.41 7.24
N HIS A 157 -24.04 11.19 5.93
CA HIS A 157 -25.15 10.74 5.09
C HIS A 157 -25.75 9.44 5.64
N PRO A 158 -27.06 9.37 5.97
CA PRO A 158 -27.64 8.25 6.71
C PRO A 158 -27.41 6.89 6.05
N LEU A 159 -27.55 6.81 4.72
CA LEU A 159 -27.30 5.58 3.97
C LEU A 159 -25.84 5.12 4.10
N ALA A 160 -24.89 6.04 3.99
CA ALA A 160 -23.47 5.71 4.10
C ALA A 160 -23.10 5.27 5.53
N CYS A 161 -23.65 5.96 6.54
CA CYS A 161 -23.46 5.58 7.95
C CYS A 161 -24.06 4.20 8.26
N ALA A 162 -25.27 3.90 7.76
CA ALA A 162 -25.90 2.59 7.92
C ALA A 162 -25.06 1.47 7.26
N ALA A 163 -24.57 1.71 6.04
CA ALA A 163 -23.70 0.75 5.36
C ALA A 163 -22.36 0.56 6.09
N GLY A 164 -21.79 1.65 6.63
CA GLY A 164 -20.56 1.57 7.45
C GLY A 164 -20.77 0.77 8.72
N LEU A 165 -21.84 1.00 9.46
CA LEU A 165 -22.17 0.23 10.66
C LEU A 165 -22.36 -1.26 10.35
N ALA A 166 -23.12 -1.59 9.31
CA ALA A 166 -23.31 -2.98 8.87
C ALA A 166 -21.97 -3.64 8.47
N ALA A 167 -21.09 -2.92 7.79
CA ALA A 167 -19.77 -3.46 7.45
C ALA A 167 -18.91 -3.71 8.70
N LEU A 168 -18.94 -2.79 9.69
CA LEU A 168 -18.21 -2.97 10.95
C LEU A 168 -18.74 -4.17 11.75
N ASP A 169 -20.06 -4.38 11.77
CA ASP A 169 -20.68 -5.54 12.40
C ASP A 169 -20.22 -6.83 11.74
N LEU A 170 -20.22 -6.91 10.41
CA LEU A 170 -19.73 -8.09 9.66
C LEU A 170 -18.23 -8.36 9.92
N TYR A 171 -17.39 -7.34 9.95
CA TYR A 171 -15.96 -7.50 10.28
C TYR A 171 -15.76 -8.12 11.65
N ARG A 172 -16.55 -7.68 12.64
CA ARG A 172 -16.52 -8.22 14.01
C ARG A 172 -17.10 -9.63 14.08
N ASP A 173 -18.33 -9.81 13.57
CA ASP A 173 -19.12 -11.03 13.78
C ASP A 173 -18.55 -12.23 13.01
N GLU A 174 -17.91 -11.97 11.86
CA GLU A 174 -17.24 -12.99 11.04
C GLU A 174 -15.72 -13.06 11.27
N ASP A 175 -15.19 -12.24 12.21
CA ASP A 175 -13.75 -12.16 12.56
C ASP A 175 -12.85 -11.99 11.31
N LEU A 176 -13.26 -11.12 10.38
CA LEU A 176 -12.66 -11.03 9.05
C LEU A 176 -11.21 -10.56 9.09
N PHE A 177 -10.80 -9.78 10.10
CA PHE A 177 -9.41 -9.32 10.21
C PHE A 177 -8.48 -10.47 10.62
N ALA A 178 -8.86 -11.25 11.64
CA ALA A 178 -8.10 -12.43 12.03
C ALA A 178 -8.11 -13.50 10.95
N ARG A 179 -9.23 -13.67 10.23
CA ARG A 179 -9.33 -14.53 9.06
C ARG A 179 -8.33 -14.11 7.97
N ALA A 180 -8.26 -12.83 7.61
CA ALA A 180 -7.30 -12.33 6.64
C ALA A 180 -5.85 -12.60 7.05
N LYS A 181 -5.54 -12.36 8.33
CA LYS A 181 -4.22 -12.67 8.90
C LYS A 181 -3.88 -14.16 8.81
N LYS A 182 -4.86 -15.03 9.09
CA LYS A 182 -4.69 -16.50 8.99
C LYS A 182 -4.45 -16.97 7.55
N LEU A 183 -5.07 -16.31 6.57
CA LEU A 183 -4.94 -16.67 5.16
C LEU A 183 -3.70 -16.11 4.49
N GLU A 184 -3.01 -15.14 5.12
CA GLU A 184 -1.82 -14.49 4.53
C GLU A 184 -0.71 -15.48 4.13
N PRO A 185 -0.31 -16.48 4.94
CA PRO A 185 0.70 -17.45 4.52
C PRO A 185 0.29 -18.24 3.28
N LEU A 186 -0.96 -18.70 3.23
CA LEU A 186 -1.48 -19.43 2.06
C LEU A 186 -1.51 -18.54 0.81
N TRP A 187 -1.89 -17.27 0.98
CA TRP A 187 -1.87 -16.28 -0.09
C TRP A 187 -0.46 -16.07 -0.63
N PHE A 188 0.51 -15.91 0.26
CA PHE A 188 1.93 -15.78 -0.10
C PHE A 188 2.42 -17.01 -0.86
N ASP A 189 2.21 -18.22 -0.33
CA ASP A 189 2.65 -19.46 -0.95
C ASP A 189 2.04 -19.64 -2.35
N ALA A 190 0.75 -19.35 -2.50
CA ALA A 190 0.06 -19.41 -3.78
C ALA A 190 0.62 -18.39 -4.79
N ALA A 191 0.91 -17.16 -4.36
CA ALA A 191 1.54 -16.16 -5.22
C ALA A 191 2.94 -16.60 -5.66
N MET A 192 3.72 -17.17 -4.74
CA MET A 192 5.09 -17.65 -5.02
C MET A 192 5.15 -18.83 -5.99
N THR A 193 4.04 -19.52 -6.29
CA THR A 193 3.98 -20.50 -7.39
C THR A 193 4.29 -19.89 -8.75
N LEU A 194 4.15 -18.58 -8.88
CA LEU A 194 4.46 -17.86 -10.12
C LEU A 194 5.95 -17.50 -10.25
N LYS A 195 6.76 -17.73 -9.21
CA LYS A 195 8.19 -17.48 -9.25
C LYS A 195 8.87 -18.38 -10.31
N GLY A 196 9.62 -17.75 -11.20
CA GLY A 196 10.30 -18.46 -12.28
C GLY A 196 9.41 -18.72 -13.51
N VAL A 197 8.14 -18.31 -13.49
CA VAL A 197 7.32 -18.29 -14.71
C VAL A 197 7.92 -17.27 -15.67
N PRO A 198 8.08 -17.60 -16.96
CA PRO A 198 8.63 -16.66 -17.93
C PRO A 198 7.94 -15.31 -17.90
N ARG A 199 8.71 -14.24 -17.97
CA ARG A 199 8.30 -12.83 -17.90
C ARG A 199 7.99 -12.29 -16.50
N VAL A 200 7.87 -13.11 -15.48
CA VAL A 200 7.76 -12.64 -14.09
C VAL A 200 9.12 -12.17 -13.61
N LEU A 201 9.21 -10.90 -13.22
CA LEU A 201 10.42 -10.26 -12.73
C LEU A 201 10.45 -10.23 -11.20
N ASP A 202 9.32 -9.90 -10.58
CA ASP A 202 9.20 -9.76 -9.13
C ASP A 202 7.78 -10.11 -8.65
N ILE A 203 7.68 -10.57 -7.42
CA ILE A 203 6.42 -10.86 -6.73
C ILE A 203 6.50 -10.29 -5.32
N ARG A 204 5.56 -9.42 -4.99
CA ARG A 204 5.44 -8.79 -3.67
C ARG A 204 4.11 -9.15 -3.05
N CYS A 205 4.11 -9.50 -1.77
CA CYS A 205 2.90 -9.80 -1.02
C CYS A 205 2.94 -9.16 0.38
N VAL A 206 1.80 -8.68 0.82
CA VAL A 206 1.57 -8.31 2.22
C VAL A 206 0.07 -8.40 2.52
N GLY A 207 -0.30 -9.06 3.62
CA GLY A 207 -1.71 -9.38 3.87
C GLY A 207 -2.34 -10.12 2.69
N LEU A 208 -3.58 -9.79 2.37
CA LEU A 208 -4.27 -10.34 1.19
C LEU A 208 -4.11 -9.42 -0.03
N THR A 209 -2.86 -9.11 -0.36
CA THR A 209 -2.49 -8.36 -1.56
C THR A 209 -1.28 -9.01 -2.24
N ALA A 210 -1.23 -8.95 -3.56
CA ALA A 210 -0.07 -9.39 -4.33
C ALA A 210 0.17 -8.46 -5.51
N GLY A 211 1.43 -8.07 -5.71
CA GLY A 211 1.92 -7.38 -6.89
C GLY A 211 2.85 -8.29 -7.68
N ILE A 212 2.66 -8.41 -8.98
CA ILE A 212 3.45 -9.26 -9.87
C ILE A 212 3.96 -8.39 -11.01
N ASP A 213 5.26 -8.16 -11.06
CA ASP A 213 5.88 -7.37 -12.11
C ASP A 213 6.26 -8.26 -13.29
N LEU A 214 5.88 -7.83 -14.47
CA LEU A 214 6.18 -8.50 -15.72
C LEU A 214 7.23 -7.73 -16.50
N ALA A 215 8.11 -8.44 -17.20
CA ALA A 215 9.02 -7.83 -18.17
C ALA A 215 8.22 -7.07 -19.23
N SER A 216 8.58 -5.82 -19.49
CA SER A 216 7.94 -5.02 -20.54
C SER A 216 8.17 -5.61 -21.93
N ARG A 217 7.25 -5.33 -22.85
CA ARG A 217 7.42 -5.66 -24.25
C ARG A 217 8.41 -4.71 -24.93
N PRO A 218 9.18 -5.16 -25.94
CA PRO A 218 10.09 -4.28 -26.67
C PRO A 218 9.40 -3.11 -27.36
N ASP A 219 8.13 -3.27 -27.72
CA ASP A 219 7.31 -2.28 -28.43
C ASP A 219 6.57 -1.30 -27.51
N GLY A 220 6.75 -1.40 -26.19
CA GLY A 220 6.27 -0.42 -25.21
C GLY A 220 5.93 -0.95 -23.83
N VAL A 221 6.19 -0.12 -22.83
CA VAL A 221 5.80 -0.34 -21.43
C VAL A 221 4.27 -0.30 -21.30
N GLY A 222 3.71 -1.15 -20.44
CA GLY A 222 2.27 -1.23 -20.16
C GLY A 222 1.48 -2.12 -21.15
N LYS A 223 2.05 -2.45 -22.31
CA LYS A 223 1.35 -3.28 -23.31
C LYS A 223 1.14 -4.71 -22.84
N ARG A 224 2.12 -5.27 -22.11
CA ARG A 224 1.99 -6.63 -21.58
C ARG A 224 0.98 -6.68 -20.45
N GLY A 225 1.00 -5.68 -19.56
CA GLY A 225 -0.02 -5.55 -18.53
C GLY A 225 -1.42 -5.43 -19.10
N TYR A 226 -1.60 -4.63 -20.13
CA TYR A 226 -2.89 -4.49 -20.81
C TYR A 226 -3.36 -5.82 -21.43
N GLU A 227 -2.49 -6.52 -22.17
CA GLU A 227 -2.79 -7.84 -22.70
C GLU A 227 -3.15 -8.84 -21.58
N ALA A 228 -2.43 -8.80 -20.46
CA ALA A 228 -2.74 -9.64 -19.30
C ALA A 228 -4.15 -9.37 -18.77
N MET A 229 -4.55 -8.11 -18.66
CA MET A 229 -5.90 -7.73 -18.20
C MET A 229 -6.97 -8.24 -19.15
N GLU A 230 -6.82 -8.05 -20.46
CA GLU A 230 -7.78 -8.53 -21.47
C GLU A 230 -7.92 -10.05 -21.43
N ARG A 231 -6.80 -10.80 -21.43
CA ARG A 231 -6.82 -12.26 -21.34
C ARG A 231 -7.37 -12.75 -20.00
N GLY A 232 -7.04 -12.06 -18.92
CA GLY A 232 -7.61 -12.36 -17.59
C GLY A 232 -9.13 -12.31 -17.64
N PHE A 233 -9.67 -11.23 -18.15
CA PHE A 233 -11.11 -11.02 -18.22
C PHE A 233 -11.81 -11.97 -19.21
N HIS A 234 -11.32 -12.02 -20.45
CA HIS A 234 -12.01 -12.74 -21.53
C HIS A 234 -11.73 -14.24 -21.53
N ASP A 235 -10.47 -14.67 -21.26
CA ASP A 235 -10.09 -16.07 -21.41
C ASP A 235 -10.21 -16.85 -20.09
N GLN A 236 -10.00 -16.20 -18.94
CA GLN A 236 -9.96 -16.85 -17.62
C GLN A 236 -11.09 -16.44 -16.69
N GLY A 237 -11.88 -15.42 -17.02
CA GLY A 237 -12.95 -14.91 -16.16
C GLY A 237 -12.43 -14.38 -14.84
N ILE A 238 -11.25 -13.78 -14.83
CA ILE A 238 -10.67 -13.12 -13.67
C ILE A 238 -10.36 -11.65 -13.98
N MET A 239 -10.75 -10.77 -13.07
CA MET A 239 -10.43 -9.35 -13.17
C MET A 239 -9.39 -8.98 -12.10
N PHE A 240 -8.30 -8.37 -12.52
CA PHE A 240 -7.28 -7.79 -11.67
C PHE A 240 -6.89 -6.40 -12.19
N ARG A 241 -6.27 -5.61 -11.32
CA ARG A 241 -5.78 -4.29 -11.70
C ARG A 241 -4.40 -4.41 -12.36
N ILE A 242 -4.13 -3.52 -13.31
CA ILE A 242 -2.80 -3.35 -13.88
C ILE A 242 -2.28 -1.93 -13.62
N VAL A 243 -0.95 -1.81 -13.48
CA VAL A 243 -0.22 -0.53 -13.43
C VAL A 243 1.05 -0.71 -14.25
N GLY A 244 1.09 -0.13 -15.44
CA GLY A 244 2.13 -0.47 -16.41
C GLY A 244 2.08 -1.96 -16.75
N ASP A 245 3.19 -2.67 -16.56
CA ASP A 245 3.29 -4.12 -16.72
C ASP A 245 3.22 -4.90 -15.39
N SER A 246 2.71 -4.27 -14.34
CA SER A 246 2.50 -4.91 -13.04
C SER A 246 1.04 -5.30 -12.84
N ILE A 247 0.80 -6.53 -12.41
CA ILE A 247 -0.52 -7.05 -12.03
C ILE A 247 -0.68 -6.88 -10.52
N ALA A 248 -1.81 -6.31 -10.09
CA ALA A 248 -2.19 -6.25 -8.68
C ALA A 248 -3.43 -7.11 -8.41
N VAL A 249 -3.32 -8.00 -7.44
CA VAL A 249 -4.39 -8.94 -7.03
C VAL A 249 -4.77 -8.67 -5.58
N THR A 250 -6.06 -8.40 -5.34
CA THR A 250 -6.60 -8.05 -4.02
C THR A 250 -8.00 -8.63 -3.89
N PRO A 251 -8.17 -9.83 -3.30
CA PRO A 251 -9.46 -10.48 -3.22
C PRO A 251 -10.35 -9.85 -2.13
N PRO A 252 -11.67 -10.12 -2.10
CA PRO A 252 -12.50 -9.88 -0.93
C PRO A 252 -11.95 -10.62 0.30
N LEU A 253 -12.17 -10.09 1.51
CA LEU A 253 -11.70 -10.72 2.76
C LEU A 253 -12.35 -12.09 3.01
N ILE A 254 -13.50 -12.35 2.42
CA ILE A 254 -14.23 -13.63 2.50
C ILE A 254 -13.70 -14.70 1.54
N VAL A 255 -12.62 -14.43 0.80
CA VAL A 255 -12.01 -15.40 -0.11
C VAL A 255 -11.74 -16.74 0.60
N SER A 256 -12.08 -17.86 -0.04
CA SER A 256 -11.77 -19.20 0.50
C SER A 256 -10.37 -19.67 0.09
N GLU A 257 -9.84 -20.67 0.80
CA GLU A 257 -8.55 -21.28 0.47
C GLU A 257 -8.54 -21.84 -0.97
N SER A 258 -9.64 -22.47 -1.41
CA SER A 258 -9.76 -22.98 -2.77
C SER A 258 -9.79 -21.87 -3.81
N GLN A 259 -10.45 -20.74 -3.51
CA GLN A 259 -10.46 -19.58 -4.40
C GLN A 259 -9.09 -18.91 -4.49
N ILE A 260 -8.27 -18.94 -3.43
CA ILE A 260 -6.89 -18.46 -3.48
C ILE A 260 -6.09 -19.25 -4.51
N GLY A 261 -6.18 -20.58 -4.48
CA GLY A 261 -5.54 -21.44 -5.48
C GLY A 261 -6.05 -21.16 -6.89
N GLU A 262 -7.36 -21.03 -7.08
CA GLU A 262 -7.97 -20.71 -8.37
C GLU A 262 -7.48 -19.37 -8.94
N ILE A 263 -7.37 -18.34 -8.10
CA ILE A 263 -6.89 -17.02 -8.51
C ILE A 263 -5.49 -17.11 -9.11
N PHE A 264 -4.53 -17.72 -8.40
CA PHE A 264 -3.15 -17.78 -8.87
C PHE A 264 -2.96 -18.79 -10.02
N ASP A 265 -3.73 -19.84 -10.10
CA ASP A 265 -3.79 -20.70 -11.27
C ASP A 265 -4.22 -19.95 -12.53
N LYS A 266 -5.28 -19.15 -12.45
CA LYS A 266 -5.75 -18.31 -13.54
C LYS A 266 -4.75 -17.24 -13.93
N VAL A 267 -4.19 -16.52 -12.96
CA VAL A 267 -3.12 -15.54 -13.21
C VAL A 267 -1.93 -16.21 -13.88
N GLY A 268 -1.51 -17.37 -13.41
CA GLY A 268 -0.42 -18.14 -14.03
C GLY A 268 -0.71 -18.56 -15.48
N LYS A 269 -1.93 -18.97 -15.79
CA LYS A 269 -2.36 -19.28 -17.16
C LYS A 269 -2.31 -18.05 -18.06
N VAL A 270 -2.79 -16.90 -17.55
CA VAL A 270 -2.70 -15.62 -18.27
C VAL A 270 -1.25 -15.30 -18.60
N ILE A 271 -0.36 -15.27 -17.59
CA ILE A 271 1.05 -14.90 -17.76
C ILE A 271 1.77 -15.83 -18.77
N LYS A 272 1.51 -17.13 -18.72
CA LYS A 272 2.08 -18.11 -19.66
C LYS A 272 1.60 -17.91 -21.09
N ALA A 273 0.40 -17.37 -21.29
CA ALA A 273 -0.18 -17.11 -22.59
C ALA A 273 0.22 -15.76 -23.21
N LEU A 274 0.89 -14.87 -22.47
CA LEU A 274 1.34 -13.57 -22.96
C LEU A 274 2.42 -13.69 -24.04
N ALA A 275 2.41 -12.77 -24.99
CA ALA A 275 3.40 -12.69 -26.08
C ALA A 275 4.75 -12.11 -25.60
#